data_69681b630c9c9040049b10d4b46205e7
#
_entry.id   69681b630c9c9040049b10d4b46205e7
#
_cell.length_a   1.000
_cell.length_b   1.000
_cell.length_c   1.000
_cell.angle_alpha   90.00
_cell.angle_beta   90.00
_cell.angle_gamma   90.00
#
_symmetry.space_group_name_H-M   'P 1'
#
loop_
_entity.id
_entity.type
_entity.pdbx_description
1 polymer ?
#
loop_
_entity_poly.entity_id
_entity_poly.type
_entity_poly.pdbx_seq_one_letter_code
_entity_poly.pdbx_strand_id
1 'polypeptide(L)'
;MSGKCSKLKIAGRDFACRAVAFYQTEQGRANFTIALDDPADNTHIVTFSGENARKEQDNLYELAVDRMLLKSKDRPKVDGLPAPLVELSTGACKQLGNFATGQVSSISCVATDSNAKKYELQFESDGSPIKVMRLRESPVPTEKRRAKQIEQFGCRLKADEAKILPRDRTAYIIQCLGEDTQDPITARPQ
;
A
#
# COMPACT_ATOMS: atom_id res chain seq x y z
N MET A 1 -6.17 14.96 6.21
CA MET A 1 -7.06 15.36 7.33
C MET A 1 -6.25 15.39 8.60
N SER A 2 -6.33 16.49 9.33
CA SER A 2 -5.72 16.66 10.65
C SER A 2 -6.71 16.27 11.74
N GLY A 3 -6.19 15.82 12.88
CA GLY A 3 -7.01 15.36 14.02
C GLY A 3 -6.19 14.44 14.92
N LYS A 4 -6.86 13.62 15.68
CA LYS A 4 -6.18 12.63 16.53
C LYS A 4 -6.83 11.26 16.41
N CYS A 5 -6.04 10.23 16.61
CA CYS A 5 -6.55 8.89 16.84
C CYS A 5 -6.94 8.74 18.32
N SER A 6 -8.22 8.52 18.61
CA SER A 6 -8.66 8.09 19.92
C SER A 6 -8.32 6.62 20.18
N LYS A 7 -8.20 5.84 19.09
CA LYS A 7 -7.71 4.46 19.11
C LYS A 7 -6.95 4.16 17.83
N LEU A 8 -5.73 3.65 17.96
CA LEU A 8 -4.97 3.10 16.83
C LEU A 8 -4.20 1.88 17.33
N LYS A 9 -4.67 0.70 16.96
CA LYS A 9 -4.06 -0.56 17.33
C LYS A 9 -3.62 -1.33 16.10
N ILE A 10 -2.34 -1.67 16.02
CA ILE A 10 -1.71 -2.35 14.89
C ILE A 10 -1.08 -3.65 15.39
N ALA A 11 -1.66 -4.79 15.02
CA ALA A 11 -1.21 -6.12 15.44
C ALA A 11 -1.03 -6.23 16.97
N GLY A 12 -1.98 -5.68 17.74
CA GLY A 12 -2.00 -5.71 19.20
C GLY A 12 -1.20 -4.61 19.91
N ARG A 13 -0.45 -3.76 19.18
CA ARG A 13 0.29 -2.61 19.73
C ARG A 13 -0.49 -1.32 19.53
N ASP A 14 -0.48 -0.46 20.54
CA ASP A 14 -1.10 0.85 20.49
C ASP A 14 -0.13 1.90 19.94
N PHE A 15 -0.65 2.78 19.10
CA PHE A 15 0.07 3.90 18.50
C PHE A 15 -0.77 5.18 18.58
N ALA A 16 -0.11 6.33 18.51
CA ALA A 16 -0.76 7.60 18.27
C ALA A 16 -0.69 7.97 16.79
N CYS A 17 -1.62 8.81 16.34
CA CYS A 17 -1.55 9.45 15.03
C CYS A 17 -2.04 10.89 15.09
N ARG A 18 -1.65 11.71 14.10
CA ARG A 18 -2.06 13.12 13.97
C ARG A 18 -2.81 13.41 12.70
N ALA A 19 -2.75 12.50 11.73
CA ALA A 19 -3.34 12.72 10.43
C ALA A 19 -3.71 11.41 9.74
N VAL A 20 -4.80 11.48 8.98
CA VAL A 20 -5.22 10.43 8.06
C VAL A 20 -5.30 11.00 6.64
N ALA A 21 -4.76 10.27 5.68
CA ALA A 21 -4.91 10.55 4.26
C ALA A 21 -5.89 9.56 3.64
N PHE A 22 -6.76 10.05 2.77
CA PHE A 22 -7.58 9.23 1.89
C PHE A 22 -7.15 9.45 0.45
N TYR A 23 -7.00 8.38 -0.31
CA TYR A 23 -6.77 8.48 -1.75
C TYR A 23 -7.36 7.29 -2.49
N GLN A 24 -7.72 7.52 -3.75
CA GLN A 24 -8.15 6.48 -4.67
C GLN A 24 -7.14 6.32 -5.79
N THR A 25 -6.88 5.08 -6.18
CA THR A 25 -6.08 4.78 -7.36
C THR A 25 -6.97 4.76 -8.61
N GLU A 26 -6.36 4.89 -9.80
CA GLU A 26 -7.07 4.82 -11.08
C GLU A 26 -7.83 3.50 -11.28
N GLN A 27 -7.43 2.45 -10.59
CA GLN A 27 -8.09 1.13 -10.62
C GLN A 27 -9.31 1.05 -9.67
N GLY A 28 -9.75 2.18 -9.08
CA GLY A 28 -10.90 2.22 -8.19
C GLY A 28 -10.64 1.72 -6.76
N ARG A 29 -9.40 1.43 -6.42
CA ARG A 29 -9.01 1.03 -5.06
C ARG A 29 -8.94 2.25 -4.16
N ALA A 30 -9.63 2.20 -3.02
CA ALA A 30 -9.61 3.24 -2.01
C ALA A 30 -8.69 2.86 -0.84
N ASN A 31 -8.09 3.88 -0.23
CA ASN A 31 -7.07 3.71 0.79
C ASN A 31 -7.22 4.77 1.89
N PHE A 32 -7.29 4.31 3.15
CA PHE A 32 -7.11 5.15 4.32
C PHE A 32 -5.71 4.91 4.88
N THR A 33 -4.86 5.92 4.80
CA THR A 33 -3.43 5.84 5.15
C THR A 33 -3.14 6.70 6.36
N ILE A 34 -2.50 6.12 7.35
CA ILE A 34 -2.19 6.72 8.63
C ILE A 34 -0.67 6.74 8.82
N ALA A 35 -0.11 7.93 9.06
CA ALA A 35 1.24 8.05 9.58
C ALA A 35 1.21 7.88 11.10
N LEU A 36 1.96 6.90 11.60
CA LEU A 36 2.03 6.63 13.01
C LEU A 36 2.98 7.65 13.69
N ASP A 37 2.62 8.08 14.88
CA ASP A 37 3.51 8.84 15.75
C ASP A 37 4.42 7.84 16.50
N ASP A 38 5.40 7.30 15.77
CA ASP A 38 6.36 6.32 16.29
C ASP A 38 7.73 7.00 16.43
N PRO A 39 8.20 7.27 17.66
CA PRO A 39 9.50 7.91 17.89
C PRO A 39 10.68 7.12 17.32
N ALA A 40 10.53 5.80 17.17
CA ALA A 40 11.58 4.93 16.64
C ALA A 40 11.60 4.90 15.10
N ASP A 41 10.48 5.24 14.44
CA ASP A 41 10.35 5.17 13.00
C ASP A 41 9.36 6.21 12.44
N ASN A 42 9.86 7.35 12.03
CA ASN A 42 9.06 8.43 11.41
C ASN A 42 8.51 8.06 10.01
N THR A 43 8.91 6.92 9.44
CA THR A 43 8.40 6.41 8.17
C THR A 43 7.33 5.34 8.34
N HIS A 44 6.92 5.05 9.57
CA HIS A 44 5.95 4.02 9.88
C HIS A 44 4.55 4.45 9.42
N ILE A 45 4.04 3.75 8.43
CA ILE A 45 2.76 4.04 7.78
C ILE A 45 1.93 2.76 7.71
N VAL A 46 0.65 2.91 8.01
CA VAL A 46 -0.35 1.84 7.90
C VAL A 46 -1.46 2.28 6.96
N THR A 47 -1.89 1.38 6.08
CA THR A 47 -2.98 1.66 5.13
C THR A 47 -4.01 0.54 5.17
N PHE A 48 -5.26 0.92 5.38
CA PHE A 48 -6.43 0.09 5.13
C PHE A 48 -6.83 0.27 3.67
N SER A 49 -6.80 -0.80 2.90
CA SER A 49 -7.00 -0.77 1.46
C SER A 49 -8.12 -1.72 1.04
N GLY A 50 -8.94 -1.30 0.09
CA GLY A 50 -10.03 -2.10 -0.42
C GLY A 50 -10.51 -1.65 -1.79
N GLU A 51 -11.27 -2.52 -2.44
CA GLU A 51 -11.94 -2.26 -3.71
C GLU A 51 -13.43 -1.97 -3.46
N ASN A 52 -14.08 -1.34 -4.45
CA ASN A 52 -15.52 -1.12 -4.46
C ASN A 52 -16.08 -0.37 -3.23
N ALA A 53 -15.39 0.66 -2.80
CA ALA A 53 -15.93 1.55 -1.80
C ALA A 53 -17.30 2.10 -2.20
N ARG A 54 -18.25 2.05 -1.29
CA ARG A 54 -19.62 2.47 -1.52
C ARG A 54 -19.92 3.75 -0.76
N LYS A 55 -20.58 4.68 -1.44
CA LYS A 55 -21.23 5.81 -0.81
C LYS A 55 -22.64 5.36 -0.43
N GLU A 56 -22.88 5.05 0.84
CA GLU A 56 -24.20 4.58 1.30
C GLU A 56 -25.21 5.71 1.47
N GLN A 57 -24.73 6.86 1.92
CA GLN A 57 -25.51 8.10 2.10
C GLN A 57 -24.61 9.29 1.81
N ASP A 58 -25.19 10.49 1.73
CA ASP A 58 -24.42 11.70 1.41
C ASP A 58 -23.28 12.00 2.38
N ASN A 59 -23.37 11.53 3.63
CA ASN A 59 -22.41 11.74 4.70
C ASN A 59 -21.80 10.45 5.25
N LEU A 60 -22.03 9.29 4.61
CA LEU A 60 -21.48 8.02 5.01
C LEU A 60 -20.79 7.33 3.84
N TYR A 61 -19.53 7.02 4.02
CA TYR A 61 -18.73 6.28 3.08
C TYR A 61 -18.21 5.01 3.74
N GLU A 62 -18.40 3.87 3.11
CA GLU A 62 -17.95 2.58 3.59
C GLU A 62 -17.00 1.93 2.61
N LEU A 63 -15.88 1.42 3.13
CA LEU A 63 -14.87 0.68 2.38
C LEU A 63 -14.72 -0.72 2.96
N ALA A 64 -15.02 -1.74 2.18
CA ALA A 64 -14.66 -3.11 2.51
C ALA A 64 -13.13 -3.26 2.38
N VAL A 65 -12.45 -3.57 3.49
CA VAL A 65 -10.99 -3.76 3.52
C VAL A 65 -10.66 -5.19 3.13
N ASP A 66 -9.81 -5.36 2.12
CA ASP A 66 -9.31 -6.66 1.67
C ASP A 66 -7.82 -6.87 1.98
N ARG A 67 -7.09 -5.82 2.31
CA ARG A 67 -5.66 -5.88 2.69
C ARG A 67 -5.20 -4.73 3.54
N MET A 68 -4.18 -5.00 4.35
CA MET A 68 -3.40 -3.99 5.06
C MET A 68 -2.06 -3.79 4.35
N LEU A 69 -1.60 -2.55 4.24
CA LEU A 69 -0.26 -2.21 3.78
C LEU A 69 0.52 -1.62 4.94
N LEU A 70 1.64 -2.26 5.30
CA LEU A 70 2.47 -1.87 6.43
C LEU A 70 3.85 -1.44 5.93
N LYS A 71 4.20 -0.18 6.15
CA LYS A 71 5.49 0.39 5.75
C LYS A 71 6.26 0.82 7.00
N SER A 72 7.54 0.46 7.07
CA SER A 72 8.48 0.89 8.11
C SER A 72 9.90 1.00 7.54
N LYS A 73 10.81 1.65 8.27
CA LYS A 73 12.21 1.80 7.87
C LYS A 73 12.95 0.47 7.69
N ASP A 74 12.54 -0.54 8.47
CA ASP A 74 13.19 -1.87 8.51
C ASP A 74 12.75 -2.80 7.36
N ARG A 75 11.88 -2.30 6.47
CA ARG A 75 11.41 -3.09 5.32
C ARG A 75 12.43 -3.11 4.20
N PRO A 76 12.48 -4.20 3.40
CA PRO A 76 13.30 -4.24 2.20
C PRO A 76 12.99 -3.05 1.29
N LYS A 77 14.03 -2.46 0.73
CA LYS A 77 13.89 -1.33 -0.20
C LYS A 77 13.82 -1.83 -1.63
N VAL A 78 12.86 -1.30 -2.39
CA VAL A 78 12.75 -1.46 -3.84
C VAL A 78 12.88 -0.07 -4.46
N ASP A 79 13.82 0.11 -5.38
CA ASP A 79 14.15 1.41 -5.98
C ASP A 79 14.43 2.51 -4.93
N GLY A 80 15.12 2.15 -3.83
CA GLY A 80 15.49 3.06 -2.74
C GLY A 80 14.38 3.38 -1.74
N LEU A 81 13.14 2.93 -1.96
CA LEU A 81 11.99 3.15 -1.08
C LEU A 81 11.61 1.86 -0.34
N PRO A 82 11.26 1.94 0.97
CA PRO A 82 10.77 0.79 1.70
C PRO A 82 9.53 0.20 1.03
N ALA A 83 9.59 -1.06 0.62
CA ALA A 83 8.44 -1.77 0.07
C ALA A 83 7.42 -2.07 1.18
N PRO A 84 6.13 -1.75 1.01
CA PRO A 84 5.13 -2.09 2.00
C PRO A 84 4.94 -3.61 2.10
N LEU A 85 4.77 -4.10 3.32
CA LEU A 85 4.24 -5.45 3.54
C LEU A 85 2.76 -5.43 3.19
N VAL A 86 2.32 -6.37 2.40
CA VAL A 86 0.91 -6.57 2.05
C VAL A 86 0.40 -7.77 2.84
N GLU A 87 -0.56 -7.53 3.75
CA GLU A 87 -1.23 -8.57 4.53
C GLU A 87 -2.69 -8.66 4.07
N LEU A 88 -3.08 -9.80 3.52
CA LEU A 88 -4.48 -10.07 3.19
C LEU A 88 -5.31 -10.00 4.48
N SER A 89 -6.37 -9.23 4.45
CA SER A 89 -7.17 -8.92 5.63
C SER A 89 -8.63 -8.80 5.27
N THR A 90 -9.48 -9.01 6.25
CA THR A 90 -10.92 -8.81 6.09
C THR A 90 -11.39 -7.78 7.12
N GLY A 91 -12.15 -6.79 6.66
CA GLY A 91 -12.64 -5.74 7.54
C GLY A 91 -13.41 -4.66 6.82
N ALA A 92 -13.63 -3.55 7.51
CA ALA A 92 -14.31 -2.39 6.95
C ALA A 92 -13.79 -1.09 7.56
N CYS A 93 -13.82 -0.02 6.76
CA CYS A 93 -13.69 1.35 7.21
C CYS A 93 -15.01 2.09 6.99
N LYS A 94 -15.42 2.88 7.98
CA LYS A 94 -16.54 3.80 7.90
C LYS A 94 -16.04 5.22 8.14
N GLN A 95 -16.47 6.11 7.27
CA GLN A 95 -16.17 7.54 7.38
C GLN A 95 -17.49 8.31 7.48
N LEU A 96 -17.57 9.17 8.46
CA LEU A 96 -18.67 10.12 8.62
C LEU A 96 -18.24 11.48 8.09
N GLY A 97 -19.13 12.09 7.29
CA GLY A 97 -18.88 13.36 6.60
C GLY A 97 -18.51 13.17 5.13
N ASN A 98 -18.40 14.27 4.42
CA ASN A 98 -18.24 14.28 2.97
C ASN A 98 -16.89 14.89 2.59
N PHE A 99 -16.05 14.13 1.87
CA PHE A 99 -14.77 14.61 1.34
C PHE A 99 -14.96 15.75 0.32
N ALA A 100 -16.01 15.71 -0.48
CA ALA A 100 -16.23 16.70 -1.51
C ALA A 100 -16.53 18.10 -0.94
N THR A 101 -17.19 18.14 0.24
CA THR A 101 -17.47 19.42 0.96
C THR A 101 -16.36 19.77 1.96
N GLY A 102 -15.36 18.88 2.11
CA GLY A 102 -14.30 19.07 3.09
C GLY A 102 -14.73 18.86 4.55
N GLN A 103 -15.89 18.26 4.78
CA GLN A 103 -16.49 18.07 6.10
C GLN A 103 -16.44 16.60 6.52
N VAL A 104 -15.27 16.10 6.86
CA VAL A 104 -15.13 14.78 7.50
C VAL A 104 -15.02 14.96 9.00
N SER A 105 -15.87 14.25 9.76
CA SER A 105 -15.88 14.29 11.21
C SER A 105 -15.10 13.16 11.84
N SER A 106 -15.25 11.94 11.33
CA SER A 106 -14.56 10.78 11.90
C SER A 106 -14.33 9.67 10.89
N ILE A 107 -13.34 8.82 11.19
CA ILE A 107 -13.04 7.60 10.45
C ILE A 107 -12.85 6.47 11.46
N SER A 108 -13.55 5.36 11.23
CA SER A 108 -13.41 4.13 12.01
C SER A 108 -13.09 2.98 11.09
N CYS A 109 -11.99 2.27 11.34
CA CYS A 109 -11.61 1.08 10.60
C CYS A 109 -11.36 -0.09 11.55
N VAL A 110 -11.78 -1.28 11.12
CA VAL A 110 -11.43 -2.54 11.77
C VAL A 110 -11.08 -3.55 10.68
N ALA A 111 -9.95 -4.24 10.83
CA ALA A 111 -9.55 -5.33 9.95
C ALA A 111 -8.84 -6.43 10.76
N THR A 112 -8.88 -7.65 10.23
CA THR A 112 -8.16 -8.80 10.78
C THR A 112 -7.44 -9.51 9.64
N ASP A 113 -6.14 -9.79 9.81
CA ASP A 113 -5.36 -10.53 8.81
C ASP A 113 -5.53 -12.05 8.94
N SER A 114 -4.92 -12.79 8.00
CA SER A 114 -4.96 -14.25 7.96
C SER A 114 -4.33 -14.92 9.20
N ASN A 115 -3.52 -14.18 9.97
CA ASN A 115 -2.88 -14.65 11.21
C ASN A 115 -3.66 -14.19 12.46
N ALA A 116 -4.92 -13.78 12.31
CA ALA A 116 -5.79 -13.27 13.37
C ALA A 116 -5.25 -12.00 14.08
N LYS A 117 -4.29 -11.28 13.50
CA LYS A 117 -3.86 -9.99 14.01
C LYS A 117 -4.91 -8.93 13.69
N LYS A 118 -5.24 -8.12 14.69
CA LYS A 118 -6.26 -7.08 14.57
C LYS A 118 -5.63 -5.72 14.32
N TYR A 119 -6.30 -4.95 13.47
CA TYR A 119 -5.99 -3.58 13.12
C TYR A 119 -7.23 -2.73 13.39
N GLU A 120 -7.09 -1.71 14.22
CA GLU A 120 -8.21 -0.87 14.66
C GLU A 120 -7.80 0.60 14.57
N LEU A 121 -8.65 1.42 13.98
CA LEU A 121 -8.51 2.86 13.90
C LEU A 121 -9.81 3.52 14.35
N GLN A 122 -9.70 4.51 15.24
CA GLN A 122 -10.71 5.51 15.46
C GLN A 122 -10.05 6.89 15.42
N PHE A 123 -10.41 7.65 14.43
CA PHE A 123 -9.88 8.98 14.15
C PHE A 123 -11.00 10.02 14.22
N GLU A 124 -10.72 11.12 14.88
CA GLU A 124 -11.58 12.28 14.98
C GLU A 124 -10.87 13.48 14.34
N SER A 125 -11.54 14.12 13.39
CA SER A 125 -11.04 15.33 12.73
C SER A 125 -11.09 16.51 13.72
N ASP A 126 -10.11 17.40 13.61
CA ASP A 126 -10.08 18.67 14.35
C ASP A 126 -10.88 19.79 13.66
N GLY A 127 -11.59 19.46 12.56
CA GLY A 127 -12.35 20.42 11.78
C GLY A 127 -11.51 21.27 10.84
N SER A 128 -10.21 21.06 10.78
CA SER A 128 -9.32 21.75 9.82
C SER A 128 -9.70 21.43 8.39
N PRO A 129 -9.56 22.39 7.45
CA PRO A 129 -9.87 22.17 6.06
C PRO A 129 -9.08 21.00 5.46
N ILE A 130 -9.78 20.13 4.76
CA ILE A 130 -9.15 18.99 4.06
C ILE A 130 -8.31 19.53 2.90
N LYS A 131 -7.03 19.19 2.89
CA LYS A 131 -6.17 19.46 1.73
C LYS A 131 -6.40 18.38 0.69
N VAL A 132 -7.04 18.72 -0.42
CA VAL A 132 -7.21 17.84 -1.56
C VAL A 132 -6.05 18.05 -2.53
N MET A 133 -5.25 17.01 -2.73
CA MET A 133 -4.18 17.01 -3.73
C MET A 133 -4.45 15.91 -4.74
N ARG A 134 -4.39 16.25 -6.02
CA ARG A 134 -4.34 15.24 -7.07
C ARG A 134 -2.92 14.67 -7.12
N LEU A 135 -2.76 13.44 -6.72
CA LEU A 135 -1.53 12.70 -6.96
C LEU A 135 -1.48 12.44 -8.47
N ARG A 136 -0.69 13.23 -9.19
CA ARG A 136 -0.29 12.85 -10.54
C ARG A 136 0.70 11.70 -10.36
N GLU A 137 0.32 10.49 -10.77
CA GLU A 137 1.31 9.45 -10.97
C GLU A 137 2.36 10.02 -11.92
N SER A 138 3.63 10.02 -11.50
CA SER A 138 4.72 10.24 -12.45
C SER A 138 4.50 9.26 -13.60
N PRO A 139 4.50 9.70 -14.85
CA PRO A 139 4.38 8.82 -15.99
C PRO A 139 5.64 7.95 -16.07
N VAL A 140 5.71 6.95 -15.23
CA VAL A 140 6.60 5.82 -15.51
C VAL A 140 5.98 5.19 -16.74
N PRO A 141 6.67 5.21 -17.89
CA PRO A 141 6.11 4.74 -19.14
C PRO A 141 5.53 3.36 -18.92
N THR A 142 4.24 3.21 -19.22
CA THR A 142 3.46 1.96 -19.04
C THR A 142 4.15 0.79 -19.74
N GLU A 143 4.91 1.07 -20.81
CA GLU A 143 5.77 0.13 -21.53
C GLU A 143 6.92 -0.41 -20.68
N LYS A 144 7.63 0.42 -19.92
CA LYS A 144 8.71 -0.06 -19.04
C LYS A 144 8.18 -0.93 -17.89
N ARG A 145 7.00 -0.63 -17.35
CA ARG A 145 6.35 -1.49 -16.36
C ARG A 145 5.91 -2.82 -16.96
N ARG A 146 5.30 -2.79 -18.16
CA ARG A 146 4.90 -4.02 -18.87
C ARG A 146 6.12 -4.87 -19.22
N ALA A 147 7.18 -4.28 -19.75
CA ALA A 147 8.41 -5.00 -20.04
C ALA A 147 8.98 -5.68 -18.79
N LYS A 148 9.15 -4.96 -17.67
CA LYS A 148 9.59 -5.55 -16.40
C LYS A 148 8.67 -6.65 -15.88
N GLN A 149 7.36 -6.52 -16.02
CA GLN A 149 6.43 -7.56 -15.60
C GLN A 149 6.52 -8.82 -16.47
N ILE A 150 6.67 -8.66 -17.78
CA ILE A 150 6.88 -9.77 -18.73
C ILE A 150 8.19 -10.50 -18.42
N GLU A 151 9.25 -9.75 -18.16
CA GLU A 151 10.57 -10.26 -17.79
C GLU A 151 10.52 -11.05 -16.47
N GLN A 152 9.91 -10.50 -15.44
CA GLN A 152 9.69 -11.18 -14.16
C GLN A 152 8.82 -12.44 -14.30
N PHE A 153 7.81 -12.39 -15.13
CA PHE A 153 6.96 -13.55 -15.41
C PHE A 153 7.74 -14.65 -16.14
N GLY A 154 8.55 -14.27 -17.13
CA GLY A 154 9.45 -15.19 -17.85
C GLY A 154 10.44 -15.90 -16.92
N CYS A 155 11.08 -15.15 -16.00
CA CYS A 155 12.00 -15.72 -15.02
C CYS A 155 11.30 -16.66 -14.03
N ARG A 156 10.03 -16.40 -13.68
CA ARG A 156 9.23 -17.31 -12.84
C ARG A 156 8.92 -18.62 -13.55
N LEU A 157 8.52 -18.56 -14.81
CA LEU A 157 8.29 -19.75 -15.62
C LEU A 157 9.56 -20.61 -15.76
N LYS A 158 10.71 -19.99 -16.05
CA LYS A 158 12.02 -20.67 -16.10
C LYS A 158 12.35 -21.36 -14.75
N ALA A 159 12.02 -20.72 -13.61
CA ALA A 159 12.24 -21.31 -12.30
C ALA A 159 11.31 -22.51 -12.04
N ASP A 160 10.07 -22.48 -12.57
CA ASP A 160 9.12 -23.60 -12.48
C ASP A 160 9.58 -24.79 -13.33
N GLU A 161 10.00 -24.54 -14.57
CA GLU A 161 10.52 -25.55 -15.49
C GLU A 161 11.79 -26.21 -14.95
N ALA A 162 12.68 -25.42 -14.36
CA ALA A 162 13.91 -25.88 -13.72
C ALA A 162 13.66 -26.55 -12.36
N LYS A 163 12.40 -26.65 -11.88
CA LYS A 163 12.00 -27.22 -10.59
C LYS A 163 12.79 -26.66 -9.40
N ILE A 164 13.09 -25.37 -9.42
CA ILE A 164 13.84 -24.68 -8.37
C ILE A 164 13.05 -24.75 -7.06
N LEU A 165 13.71 -25.15 -5.98
CA LEU A 165 13.10 -25.27 -4.67
C LEU A 165 12.60 -23.90 -4.16
N PRO A 166 11.50 -23.86 -3.41
CA PRO A 166 10.90 -22.60 -2.93
C PRO A 166 11.89 -21.66 -2.22
N ARG A 167 12.84 -22.22 -1.44
CA ARG A 167 13.87 -21.47 -0.71
C ARG A 167 14.87 -20.76 -1.63
N ASP A 168 15.16 -21.35 -2.81
CA ASP A 168 16.20 -20.87 -3.74
C ASP A 168 15.59 -20.04 -4.89
N ARG A 169 14.26 -20.02 -4.99
CA ARG A 169 13.51 -19.42 -6.08
C ARG A 169 13.72 -17.92 -6.21
N THR A 170 13.78 -17.21 -5.08
CA THR A 170 14.02 -15.76 -5.07
C THR A 170 15.41 -15.43 -5.61
N ALA A 171 16.44 -16.17 -5.20
CA ALA A 171 17.80 -15.97 -5.70
C ALA A 171 17.90 -16.25 -7.21
N TYR A 172 17.26 -17.32 -7.68
CA TYR A 172 17.20 -17.67 -9.10
C TYR A 172 16.52 -16.57 -9.95
N ILE A 173 15.38 -16.02 -9.48
CA ILE A 173 14.68 -14.95 -10.20
C ILE A 173 15.54 -13.68 -10.29
N ILE A 174 16.22 -13.32 -9.20
CA ILE A 174 17.12 -12.15 -9.16
C ILE A 174 18.27 -12.33 -10.16
N GLN A 175 18.86 -13.51 -10.21
CA GLN A 175 19.93 -13.82 -11.17
C GLN A 175 19.42 -13.78 -12.61
N CYS A 176 18.30 -14.39 -12.91
CA CYS A 176 17.66 -14.37 -14.23
C CYS A 176 17.40 -12.94 -14.72
N LEU A 177 16.90 -12.06 -13.86
CA LEU A 177 16.65 -10.65 -14.18
C LEU A 177 17.96 -9.84 -14.39
N GLY A 178 19.09 -10.29 -13.82
CA GLY A 178 20.39 -9.67 -14.01
C GLY A 178 21.09 -10.11 -15.30
N GLU A 179 20.83 -11.29 -15.80
CA GLU A 179 21.44 -11.84 -17.03
C GLU A 179 20.84 -11.25 -18.30
N ASP A 180 19.54 -10.91 -18.32
CA ASP A 180 18.86 -10.29 -19.46
C ASP A 180 19.26 -8.80 -19.69
N THR A 181 20.08 -8.21 -18.82
CA THR A 181 20.57 -6.82 -18.98
C THR A 181 21.91 -6.71 -19.73
N GLN A 182 22.53 -7.81 -20.15
CA GLN A 182 23.70 -7.79 -21.00
C GLN A 182 23.30 -7.85 -22.49
N ASP A 183 23.05 -6.68 -23.08
CA ASP A 183 22.97 -6.53 -24.54
C ASP A 183 24.24 -7.06 -25.18
N PRO A 184 24.18 -7.88 -26.27
CA PRO A 184 25.32 -8.27 -27.01
C PRO A 184 25.90 -7.03 -27.71
N ILE A 185 27.03 -6.56 -27.19
CA ILE A 185 27.83 -5.53 -27.84
C ILE A 185 28.16 -6.05 -29.24
N THR A 186 27.58 -5.42 -30.24
CA THR A 186 27.86 -5.58 -31.67
C THR A 186 29.36 -5.59 -31.95
N ALA A 187 29.88 -6.75 -32.27
CA ALA A 187 31.18 -6.87 -32.96
C ALA A 187 31.06 -6.21 -34.34
N ARG A 188 31.72 -5.06 -34.53
CA ARG A 188 31.96 -4.50 -35.85
C ARG A 188 32.94 -5.42 -36.58
N PRO A 189 32.66 -5.86 -37.81
CA PRO A 189 33.71 -6.44 -38.68
C PRO A 189 34.61 -5.31 -39.20
N GLN A 190 35.90 -5.59 -39.20
CA GLN A 190 36.93 -4.82 -39.95
C GLN A 190 36.86 -5.10 -41.44
#